data_d1363b63007de3357b5222d830e109ed
#
_entry.id   d1363b63007de3357b5222d830e109ed
#
_cell.length_a   1.000
_cell.length_b   1.000
_cell.length_c   1.000
_cell.angle_alpha   90.00
_cell.angle_beta   90.00
_cell.angle_gamma   90.00
#
_symmetry.space_group_name_H-M   'P 1'
#
loop_
_entity.id
_entity.type
_entity.pdbx_description
1 polymer ?
#
loop_
_entity_poly.entity_id
_entity_poly.type
_entity_poly.pdbx_seq_one_letter_code
_entity_poly.pdbx_strand_id
1 'polypeptide(L)'
;MPIPDVLYGTAWKEDRTASLTELAVRMGFRGIDTANQRRHYFESGVGAGLAAAYRAGVTTRSELFLQTKFTYRGGQDHRLPYDPEASLSAQVAQSMASSLEHLGTEYVDSYVLHGPSSGYGWTDADAEVWEAMMKERTAGRARLLGVSNASLAHLEQMTAAHKEPPAFVQNRCYARLGWDREIRSFCNERKIIYQGFSLLTANVEVLHHPRVTALATDLKVTPAQIVFSFSRAVGMLPLTGTSSAEHMKQDLASRDLVLSPESVKVIEAIAE
;
A
#
# COMPACT_ATOMS: atom_id res chain seq x y z
N MET A 1 -9.61 10.36 -9.81
CA MET A 1 -8.19 10.39 -10.15
C MET A 1 -7.74 9.01 -10.63
N PRO A 2 -6.84 8.87 -11.59
CA PRO A 2 -6.27 7.56 -11.93
C PRO A 2 -5.45 7.00 -10.77
N ILE A 3 -5.37 5.67 -10.68
CA ILE A 3 -4.53 4.98 -9.72
C ILE A 3 -3.07 5.21 -10.15
N PRO A 4 -2.16 5.60 -9.22
CA PRO A 4 -0.77 5.88 -9.56
C PRO A 4 0.02 4.60 -9.87
N ASP A 5 1.15 4.72 -10.56
CA ASP A 5 2.02 3.59 -10.91
C ASP A 5 2.93 3.12 -9.76
N VAL A 6 3.01 3.91 -8.70
CA VAL A 6 3.79 3.62 -7.50
C VAL A 6 3.21 4.38 -6.30
N LEU A 7 3.21 3.75 -5.12
CA LEU A 7 2.81 4.38 -3.87
C LEU A 7 4.03 4.71 -3.01
N TYR A 8 3.98 5.87 -2.35
CA TYR A 8 4.92 6.23 -1.30
C TYR A 8 4.35 5.81 0.06
N GLY A 9 5.00 4.84 0.69
CA GLY A 9 4.64 4.32 2.01
C GLY A 9 5.27 5.15 3.14
N THR A 10 4.47 5.51 4.13
CA THR A 10 4.85 6.40 5.23
C THR A 10 5.17 5.69 6.54
N ALA A 11 5.19 4.34 6.56
CA ALA A 11 5.55 3.57 7.75
C ALA A 11 6.98 3.87 8.23
N TRP A 12 7.18 3.85 9.57
CA TRP A 12 8.49 3.96 10.23
C TRP A 12 9.24 5.28 9.96
N LYS A 13 8.51 6.38 9.74
CA LYS A 13 9.09 7.71 9.49
C LYS A 13 9.13 8.59 10.73
N GLU A 14 8.30 8.31 11.73
CA GLU A 14 8.19 9.05 12.98
C GLU A 14 8.16 10.57 12.76
N ASP A 15 8.99 11.33 13.44
CA ASP A 15 9.05 12.80 13.37
C ASP A 15 9.39 13.33 11.96
N ARG A 16 9.98 12.49 11.11
CA ARG A 16 10.28 12.85 9.72
C ARG A 16 9.12 12.65 8.75
N THR A 17 7.97 12.15 9.23
CA THR A 17 6.84 11.82 8.35
C THR A 17 6.39 13.03 7.54
N ALA A 18 6.24 14.21 8.16
CA ALA A 18 5.77 15.40 7.47
C ALA A 18 6.75 15.85 6.36
N SER A 19 8.02 15.99 6.69
CA SER A 19 9.06 16.42 5.72
C SER A 19 9.25 15.41 4.59
N LEU A 20 9.20 14.11 4.88
CA LEU A 20 9.35 13.06 3.88
C LEU A 20 8.11 12.92 2.98
N THR A 21 6.91 13.16 3.51
CA THR A 21 5.68 13.20 2.70
C THR A 21 5.71 14.39 1.75
N GLU A 22 6.05 15.58 2.23
CA GLU A 22 6.22 16.77 1.38
C GLU A 22 7.29 16.52 0.31
N LEU A 23 8.45 15.98 0.70
CA LEU A 23 9.53 15.66 -0.23
C LEU A 23 9.06 14.67 -1.32
N ALA A 24 8.38 13.59 -0.96
CA ALA A 24 7.88 12.60 -1.91
C ALA A 24 6.93 13.26 -2.95
N VAL A 25 6.02 14.12 -2.49
CA VAL A 25 5.11 14.86 -3.39
C VAL A 25 5.88 15.81 -4.30
N ARG A 26 6.90 16.53 -3.78
CA ARG A 26 7.79 17.41 -4.58
C ARG A 26 8.61 16.62 -5.60
N MET A 27 9.02 15.40 -5.28
CA MET A 27 9.72 14.50 -6.20
C MET A 27 8.81 13.93 -7.29
N GLY A 28 7.49 14.06 -7.18
CA GLY A 28 6.54 13.63 -8.20
C GLY A 28 5.66 12.42 -7.82
N PHE A 29 5.74 11.91 -6.59
CA PHE A 29 4.77 10.93 -6.13
C PHE A 29 3.38 11.54 -6.09
N ARG A 30 2.39 10.77 -6.57
CA ARG A 30 0.96 11.14 -6.54
C ARG A 30 0.12 10.11 -5.80
N GLY A 31 0.73 9.04 -5.29
CA GLY A 31 0.10 8.04 -4.42
C GLY A 31 0.79 8.01 -3.06
N ILE A 32 0.03 8.20 -1.99
CA ILE A 32 0.52 8.18 -0.60
C ILE A 32 -0.23 7.08 0.15
N ASP A 33 0.52 6.17 0.76
CA ASP A 33 0.02 5.09 1.62
C ASP A 33 0.37 5.35 3.08
N THR A 34 -0.64 5.36 3.94
CA THR A 34 -0.51 5.50 5.40
C THR A 34 -1.46 4.55 6.13
N ALA A 35 -1.58 4.68 7.44
CA ALA A 35 -2.55 3.97 8.27
C ALA A 35 -2.82 4.72 9.57
N ASN A 36 -4.05 4.60 10.09
CA ASN A 36 -4.39 5.07 11.43
C ASN A 36 -3.94 4.03 12.47
N GLN A 37 -2.62 3.86 12.58
CA GLN A 37 -1.94 2.93 13.47
C GLN A 37 -0.67 3.60 14.00
N ARG A 38 -0.75 4.22 15.15
CA ARG A 38 0.35 5.03 15.70
C ARG A 38 1.61 4.21 16.06
N ARG A 39 1.47 2.91 16.14
CA ARG A 39 2.61 2.01 16.38
C ARG A 39 3.70 2.11 15.28
N HIS A 40 3.30 2.25 14.01
CA HIS A 40 4.22 2.24 12.87
C HIS A 40 4.07 3.47 11.96
N TYR A 41 3.00 4.25 12.12
CA TYR A 41 2.65 5.37 11.26
C TYR A 41 2.42 6.63 12.08
N PHE A 42 2.67 7.77 11.48
CA PHE A 42 2.32 9.06 12.02
C PHE A 42 1.42 9.80 11.03
N GLU A 43 0.14 9.43 11.02
CA GLU A 43 -0.83 9.88 10.01
C GLU A 43 -1.05 11.40 10.01
N SER A 44 -1.08 12.06 11.17
CA SER A 44 -1.14 13.53 11.24
C SER A 44 0.11 14.20 10.68
N GLY A 45 1.27 13.55 10.74
CA GLY A 45 2.47 13.99 10.04
C GLY A 45 2.31 13.92 8.52
N VAL A 46 1.58 12.92 7.99
CA VAL A 46 1.24 12.86 6.56
C VAL A 46 0.39 14.07 6.18
N GLY A 47 -0.69 14.35 6.94
CA GLY A 47 -1.54 15.53 6.70
C GLY A 47 -0.75 16.84 6.73
N ALA A 48 0.17 17.00 7.68
CA ALA A 48 1.02 18.18 7.76
C ALA A 48 1.92 18.34 6.52
N GLY A 49 2.53 17.24 6.04
CA GLY A 49 3.34 17.24 4.82
C GLY A 49 2.52 17.56 3.56
N LEU A 50 1.33 16.99 3.44
CA LEU A 50 0.41 17.30 2.35
C LEU A 50 -0.04 18.75 2.37
N ALA A 51 -0.40 19.29 3.53
CA ALA A 51 -0.78 20.70 3.69
C ALA A 51 0.37 21.65 3.28
N ALA A 52 1.62 21.28 3.58
CA ALA A 52 2.78 22.05 3.14
C ALA A 52 2.93 22.02 1.61
N ALA A 53 2.76 20.86 0.98
CA ALA A 53 2.80 20.71 -0.47
C ALA A 53 1.66 21.50 -1.16
N TYR A 54 0.45 21.50 -0.60
CA TYR A 54 -0.69 22.28 -1.11
C TYR A 54 -0.44 23.79 -1.03
N ARG A 55 0.02 24.29 0.13
CA ARG A 55 0.38 25.72 0.31
C ARG A 55 1.48 26.17 -0.65
N ALA A 56 2.41 25.29 -0.97
CA ALA A 56 3.49 25.56 -1.91
C ALA A 56 3.07 25.44 -3.39
N GLY A 57 1.82 25.10 -3.69
CA GLY A 57 1.31 24.92 -5.05
C GLY A 57 1.92 23.75 -5.81
N VAL A 58 2.51 22.77 -5.10
CA VAL A 58 3.15 21.60 -5.73
C VAL A 58 2.11 20.61 -6.27
N THR A 59 0.97 20.52 -5.60
CA THR A 59 -0.15 19.65 -5.96
C THR A 59 -1.42 20.12 -5.25
N THR A 60 -2.55 19.50 -5.61
CA THR A 60 -3.85 19.67 -4.94
C THR A 60 -4.36 18.33 -4.42
N ARG A 61 -5.35 18.33 -3.51
CA ARG A 61 -5.96 17.09 -3.00
C ARG A 61 -6.50 16.20 -4.13
N SER A 62 -7.09 16.80 -5.15
CA SER A 62 -7.69 16.06 -6.27
C SER A 62 -6.67 15.39 -7.19
N GLU A 63 -5.40 15.77 -7.12
CA GLU A 63 -4.31 15.18 -7.88
C GLU A 63 -3.58 14.06 -7.13
N LEU A 64 -3.98 13.79 -5.88
CA LEU A 64 -3.37 12.77 -5.04
C LEU A 64 -4.30 11.57 -4.82
N PHE A 65 -3.76 10.38 -4.98
CA PHE A 65 -4.35 9.14 -4.47
C PHE A 65 -3.87 8.95 -3.02
N LEU A 66 -4.80 9.04 -2.08
CA LEU A 66 -4.52 8.94 -0.66
C LEU A 66 -5.15 7.67 -0.10
N GLN A 67 -4.33 6.79 0.46
CA GLN A 67 -4.73 5.52 1.04
C GLN A 67 -4.44 5.49 2.53
N THR A 68 -5.43 5.10 3.34
CA THR A 68 -5.24 4.82 4.77
C THR A 68 -5.88 3.48 5.15
N LYS A 69 -5.71 3.07 6.42
CA LYS A 69 -6.11 1.73 6.86
C LYS A 69 -6.81 1.75 8.21
N PHE A 70 -7.84 0.89 8.33
CA PHE A 70 -8.36 0.46 9.63
C PHE A 70 -7.49 -0.67 10.18
N THR A 71 -7.14 -0.58 11.46
CA THR A 71 -6.34 -1.60 12.14
C THR A 71 -7.06 -2.05 13.40
N TYR A 72 -7.27 -3.36 13.57
CA TYR A 72 -7.80 -3.93 14.80
C TYR A 72 -6.93 -3.60 16.02
N ARG A 73 -7.54 -3.63 17.22
CA ARG A 73 -6.87 -3.38 18.50
C ARG A 73 -5.55 -4.17 18.67
N GLY A 74 -5.52 -5.43 18.25
CA GLY A 74 -4.32 -6.26 18.33
C GLY A 74 -3.12 -5.78 17.50
N GLY A 75 -3.36 -4.96 16.48
CA GLY A 75 -2.32 -4.33 15.66
C GLY A 75 -1.92 -2.93 16.12
N GLN A 76 -2.62 -2.35 17.11
CA GLN A 76 -2.37 -1.01 17.65
C GLN A 76 -1.40 -1.05 18.85
N ASP A 77 -0.98 0.12 19.32
CA ASP A 77 -0.42 0.31 20.65
C ASP A 77 -1.46 0.99 21.57
N HIS A 78 -1.03 1.63 22.65
CA HIS A 78 -1.93 2.30 23.59
C HIS A 78 -2.64 3.55 23.03
N ARG A 79 -2.21 4.05 21.87
CA ARG A 79 -2.75 5.26 21.21
C ARG A 79 -3.80 4.84 20.18
N LEU A 80 -5.00 4.52 20.66
CA LEU A 80 -6.09 4.03 19.82
C LEU A 80 -6.83 5.20 19.15
N PRO A 81 -7.18 5.07 17.86
CA PRO A 81 -8.00 6.07 17.15
C PRO A 81 -9.51 5.88 17.35
N TYR A 82 -9.90 4.99 18.26
CA TYR A 82 -11.27 4.62 18.54
C TYR A 82 -11.43 4.12 19.98
N ASP A 83 -12.66 4.10 20.49
CA ASP A 83 -13.00 3.45 21.75
C ASP A 83 -12.91 1.92 21.60
N PRO A 84 -12.00 1.25 22.36
CA PRO A 84 -11.83 -0.21 22.24
C PRO A 84 -13.05 -1.03 22.75
N GLU A 85 -13.93 -0.42 23.51
CA GLU A 85 -15.14 -1.08 24.05
C GLU A 85 -16.38 -0.87 23.15
N ALA A 86 -16.26 -0.04 22.10
CA ALA A 86 -17.31 0.13 21.11
C ALA A 86 -17.41 -1.09 20.18
N SER A 87 -18.56 -1.26 19.48
CA SER A 87 -18.70 -2.27 18.42
C SER A 87 -17.66 -2.07 17.32
N LEU A 88 -17.30 -3.13 16.60
CA LEU A 88 -16.34 -3.03 15.49
C LEU A 88 -16.80 -2.04 14.43
N SER A 89 -18.09 -1.99 14.14
CA SER A 89 -18.67 -0.99 13.23
C SER A 89 -18.43 0.44 13.71
N ALA A 90 -18.58 0.70 15.02
CA ALA A 90 -18.29 2.02 15.59
C ALA A 90 -16.79 2.34 15.58
N GLN A 91 -15.93 1.36 15.88
CA GLN A 91 -14.47 1.52 15.79
C GLN A 91 -14.02 1.92 14.38
N VAL A 92 -14.57 1.30 13.32
CA VAL A 92 -14.29 1.67 11.93
C VAL A 92 -14.69 3.12 11.65
N ALA A 93 -15.89 3.54 12.06
CA ALA A 93 -16.36 4.90 11.85
C ALA A 93 -15.51 5.94 12.61
N GLN A 94 -15.15 5.67 13.86
CA GLN A 94 -14.27 6.52 14.67
C GLN A 94 -12.86 6.60 14.07
N SER A 95 -12.29 5.47 13.63
CA SER A 95 -10.99 5.43 12.97
C SER A 95 -11.00 6.21 11.66
N MET A 96 -12.05 6.12 10.85
CA MET A 96 -12.20 6.92 9.63
C MET A 96 -12.29 8.41 9.95
N ALA A 97 -13.12 8.82 10.91
CA ALA A 97 -13.23 10.21 11.33
C ALA A 97 -11.87 10.79 11.79
N SER A 98 -11.15 10.03 12.61
CA SER A 98 -9.79 10.38 13.05
C SER A 98 -8.81 10.48 11.87
N SER A 99 -8.86 9.56 10.90
CA SER A 99 -8.00 9.62 9.70
C SER A 99 -8.28 10.87 8.86
N LEU A 100 -9.55 11.22 8.65
CA LEU A 100 -9.92 12.41 7.89
C LEU A 100 -9.42 13.69 8.56
N GLU A 101 -9.52 13.77 9.90
CA GLU A 101 -8.96 14.87 10.68
C GLU A 101 -7.44 14.95 10.56
N HIS A 102 -6.73 13.83 10.79
CA HIS A 102 -5.28 13.75 10.66
C HIS A 102 -4.77 14.18 9.28
N LEU A 103 -5.46 13.76 8.23
CA LEU A 103 -5.07 13.99 6.84
C LEU A 103 -5.58 15.34 6.30
N GLY A 104 -6.45 16.03 7.03
CA GLY A 104 -7.02 17.32 6.63
C GLY A 104 -7.84 17.23 5.33
N THR A 105 -8.69 16.19 5.21
CA THR A 105 -9.47 15.91 4.00
C THR A 105 -10.86 15.36 4.35
N GLU A 106 -11.81 15.51 3.45
CA GLU A 106 -13.17 14.97 3.62
C GLU A 106 -13.31 13.51 3.12
N TYR A 107 -12.32 13.02 2.36
CA TYR A 107 -12.34 11.66 1.81
C TYR A 107 -10.93 11.11 1.60
N VAL A 108 -10.83 9.78 1.57
CA VAL A 108 -9.66 9.04 1.06
C VAL A 108 -10.00 8.33 -0.24
N ASP A 109 -9.01 8.12 -1.09
CA ASP A 109 -9.20 7.38 -2.35
C ASP A 109 -9.26 5.88 -2.12
N SER A 110 -8.57 5.38 -1.10
CA SER A 110 -8.60 3.97 -0.70
C SER A 110 -8.62 3.83 0.82
N TYR A 111 -9.54 2.99 1.33
CA TYR A 111 -9.58 2.58 2.72
C TYR A 111 -9.35 1.08 2.82
N VAL A 112 -8.33 0.67 3.53
CA VAL A 112 -7.83 -0.72 3.55
C VAL A 112 -8.02 -1.33 4.93
N LEU A 113 -8.61 -2.53 5.03
CA LEU A 113 -8.48 -3.36 6.22
C LEU A 113 -7.03 -3.79 6.35
N HIS A 114 -6.33 -3.37 7.41
CA HIS A 114 -4.87 -3.54 7.57
C HIS A 114 -4.43 -5.00 7.70
N GLY A 115 -5.34 -5.87 8.06
CA GLY A 115 -5.21 -7.33 8.09
C GLY A 115 -6.47 -7.96 8.67
N PRO A 116 -6.81 -9.18 8.27
CA PRO A 116 -7.87 -9.95 8.90
C PRO A 116 -7.65 -10.13 10.40
N SER A 117 -8.73 -10.34 11.14
CA SER A 117 -8.71 -10.52 12.60
C SER A 117 -8.05 -11.84 13.03
N SER A 118 -8.02 -12.81 12.14
CA SER A 118 -7.46 -14.16 12.33
C SER A 118 -6.48 -14.51 11.22
N GLY A 119 -5.52 -15.40 11.50
CA GLY A 119 -4.66 -16.01 10.49
C GLY A 119 -5.35 -17.15 9.70
N TYR A 120 -6.55 -17.55 10.10
CA TYR A 120 -7.21 -18.79 9.63
C TYR A 120 -8.55 -18.56 8.94
N GLY A 121 -8.62 -17.63 8.04
CA GLY A 121 -9.81 -17.37 7.23
C GLY A 121 -10.62 -16.15 7.68
N TRP A 122 -11.61 -15.83 6.88
CA TRP A 122 -12.48 -14.68 7.04
C TRP A 122 -13.53 -14.93 8.13
N THR A 123 -13.52 -14.12 9.18
CA THR A 123 -14.39 -14.31 10.36
C THR A 123 -15.61 -13.38 10.33
N ASP A 124 -16.57 -13.62 11.25
CA ASP A 124 -17.72 -12.72 11.46
C ASP A 124 -17.26 -11.29 11.83
N ALA A 125 -16.16 -11.17 12.59
CA ALA A 125 -15.55 -9.88 12.91
C ALA A 125 -15.04 -9.16 11.66
N ASP A 126 -14.42 -9.90 10.73
CA ASP A 126 -13.96 -9.34 9.46
C ASP A 126 -15.14 -8.93 8.58
N ALA A 127 -16.22 -9.70 8.58
CA ALA A 127 -17.45 -9.36 7.85
C ALA A 127 -18.09 -8.09 8.41
N GLU A 128 -18.21 -7.95 9.75
CA GLU A 128 -18.74 -6.72 10.39
C GLU A 128 -17.88 -5.49 10.03
N VAL A 129 -16.56 -5.61 10.13
CA VAL A 129 -15.64 -4.51 9.77
C VAL A 129 -15.77 -4.16 8.29
N TRP A 130 -15.82 -5.15 7.40
CA TRP A 130 -15.96 -4.90 5.97
C TRP A 130 -17.27 -4.20 5.63
N GLU A 131 -18.38 -4.62 6.23
CA GLU A 131 -19.67 -3.94 6.09
C GLU A 131 -19.62 -2.48 6.59
N ALA A 132 -18.93 -2.24 7.71
CA ALA A 132 -18.72 -0.88 8.20
C ALA A 132 -17.88 -0.04 7.23
N MET A 133 -16.81 -0.61 6.65
CA MET A 133 -16.03 0.07 5.62
C MET A 133 -16.85 0.35 4.35
N MET A 134 -17.76 -0.54 3.95
CA MET A 134 -18.70 -0.29 2.85
C MET A 134 -19.64 0.88 3.15
N LYS A 135 -20.07 1.06 4.41
CA LYS A 135 -20.85 2.25 4.84
C LYS A 135 -20.04 3.54 4.70
N GLU A 136 -18.73 3.51 5.05
CA GLU A 136 -17.83 4.65 4.83
C GLU A 136 -17.71 5.01 3.35
N ARG A 137 -17.63 4.00 2.47
CA ARG A 137 -17.63 4.20 1.02
C ARG A 137 -18.96 4.79 0.53
N THR A 138 -20.08 4.24 0.98
CA THR A 138 -21.41 4.75 0.60
C THR A 138 -21.63 6.20 1.06
N ALA A 139 -21.06 6.56 2.21
CA ALA A 139 -21.08 7.93 2.73
C ALA A 139 -20.09 8.87 2.00
N GLY A 140 -19.32 8.39 1.04
CA GLY A 140 -18.37 9.18 0.26
C GLY A 140 -17.05 9.49 0.97
N ARG A 141 -16.82 8.96 2.18
CA ARG A 141 -15.56 9.15 2.93
C ARG A 141 -14.42 8.26 2.44
N ALA A 142 -14.73 7.16 1.76
CA ALA A 142 -13.77 6.35 1.02
C ALA A 142 -14.30 6.11 -0.40
N ARG A 143 -13.43 6.12 -1.41
CA ARG A 143 -13.82 5.81 -2.80
C ARG A 143 -13.72 4.34 -3.13
N LEU A 144 -12.62 3.72 -2.72
CA LEU A 144 -12.30 2.31 -2.97
C LEU A 144 -11.96 1.63 -1.65
N LEU A 145 -12.18 0.32 -1.59
CA LEU A 145 -11.85 -0.49 -0.42
C LEU A 145 -10.81 -1.53 -0.77
N GLY A 146 -9.98 -1.89 0.21
CA GLY A 146 -8.96 -2.92 0.07
C GLY A 146 -8.78 -3.75 1.32
N VAL A 147 -7.99 -4.80 1.20
CA VAL A 147 -7.55 -5.64 2.33
C VAL A 147 -6.04 -5.84 2.26
N SER A 148 -5.38 -5.86 3.41
CA SER A 148 -3.93 -6.07 3.51
C SER A 148 -3.62 -7.32 4.32
N ASN A 149 -2.42 -7.89 4.15
CA ASN A 149 -1.96 -9.06 4.88
C ASN A 149 -2.93 -10.26 4.80
N ALA A 150 -3.58 -10.43 3.65
CA ALA A 150 -4.57 -11.47 3.42
C ALA A 150 -3.95 -12.66 2.67
N SER A 151 -4.21 -13.87 3.16
CA SER A 151 -3.90 -15.10 2.45
C SER A 151 -4.90 -15.36 1.31
N LEU A 152 -4.60 -16.31 0.43
CA LEU A 152 -5.53 -16.74 -0.61
C LEU A 152 -6.87 -17.20 -0.02
N ALA A 153 -6.84 -17.99 1.06
CA ALA A 153 -8.05 -18.47 1.75
C ALA A 153 -8.92 -17.31 2.28
N HIS A 154 -8.31 -16.23 2.82
CA HIS A 154 -9.05 -15.04 3.22
C HIS A 154 -9.76 -14.39 2.03
N LEU A 155 -9.08 -14.27 0.90
CA LEU A 155 -9.62 -13.64 -0.30
C LEU A 155 -10.74 -14.45 -0.94
N GLU A 156 -10.60 -15.78 -0.99
CA GLU A 156 -11.64 -16.70 -1.48
C GLU A 156 -12.91 -16.60 -0.64
N GLN A 157 -12.77 -16.68 0.70
CA GLN A 157 -13.91 -16.60 1.61
C GLN A 157 -14.55 -15.21 1.60
N MET A 158 -13.74 -14.14 1.61
CA MET A 158 -14.22 -12.77 1.52
C MET A 158 -15.04 -12.55 0.24
N THR A 159 -14.52 -12.97 -0.91
CA THR A 159 -15.21 -12.79 -2.21
C THR A 159 -16.41 -13.70 -2.39
N ALA A 160 -16.49 -14.82 -1.66
CA ALA A 160 -17.69 -15.64 -1.61
C ALA A 160 -18.78 -15.02 -0.72
N ALA A 161 -18.37 -14.34 0.38
CA ALA A 161 -19.30 -13.73 1.33
C ALA A 161 -19.86 -12.38 0.83
N HIS A 162 -19.09 -11.64 0.05
CA HIS A 162 -19.45 -10.29 -0.38
C HIS A 162 -19.57 -10.21 -1.91
N LYS A 163 -20.65 -9.54 -2.39
CA LYS A 163 -20.94 -9.42 -3.83
C LYS A 163 -19.88 -8.65 -4.61
N GLU A 164 -19.20 -7.71 -3.96
CA GLU A 164 -18.18 -6.87 -4.59
C GLU A 164 -16.81 -7.25 -4.04
N PRO A 165 -15.84 -7.59 -4.92
CA PRO A 165 -14.48 -7.84 -4.50
C PRO A 165 -13.82 -6.56 -4.00
N PRO A 166 -12.74 -6.65 -3.18
CA PRO A 166 -11.93 -5.49 -2.84
C PRO A 166 -11.29 -4.91 -4.12
N ALA A 167 -11.09 -3.60 -4.16
CA ALA A 167 -10.35 -2.97 -5.26
C ALA A 167 -8.84 -3.24 -5.15
N PHE A 168 -8.34 -3.42 -3.93
CA PHE A 168 -6.92 -3.62 -3.64
C PHE A 168 -6.68 -4.77 -2.67
N VAL A 169 -5.60 -5.53 -2.94
CA VAL A 169 -4.95 -6.42 -1.98
C VAL A 169 -3.53 -5.94 -1.77
N GLN A 170 -3.16 -5.62 -0.51
CA GLN A 170 -1.83 -5.09 -0.18
C GLN A 170 -1.07 -6.07 0.72
N ASN A 171 -0.07 -6.75 0.18
CA ASN A 171 0.71 -7.74 0.92
C ASN A 171 2.21 -7.44 0.93
N ARG A 172 2.89 -7.91 1.99
CA ARG A 172 4.34 -8.02 1.98
C ARG A 172 4.74 -9.10 1.00
N CYS A 173 5.47 -8.69 -0.04
CA CYS A 173 5.80 -9.58 -1.14
C CYS A 173 7.22 -10.13 -0.97
N TYR A 174 7.33 -11.46 -0.87
CA TYR A 174 8.59 -12.17 -0.71
C TYR A 174 8.93 -12.95 -1.99
N ALA A 175 10.12 -12.72 -2.53
CA ALA A 175 10.68 -13.50 -3.62
C ALA A 175 10.72 -15.00 -3.27
N ARG A 176 11.27 -15.33 -2.10
CA ARG A 176 11.36 -16.72 -1.58
C ARG A 176 10.05 -17.47 -1.44
N LEU A 177 8.91 -16.79 -1.57
CA LEU A 177 7.56 -17.37 -1.59
C LEU A 177 6.92 -17.24 -2.98
N GLY A 178 7.72 -17.11 -4.05
CA GLY A 178 7.26 -17.01 -5.42
C GLY A 178 6.55 -15.69 -5.74
N TRP A 179 6.89 -14.58 -5.04
CA TRP A 179 6.34 -13.25 -5.29
C TRP A 179 4.79 -13.19 -5.20
N ASP A 180 4.19 -13.96 -4.29
CA ASP A 180 2.72 -14.07 -4.13
C ASP A 180 1.99 -14.42 -5.44
N ARG A 181 2.57 -15.27 -6.30
CA ARG A 181 2.06 -15.59 -7.64
C ARG A 181 0.59 -16.03 -7.63
N GLU A 182 0.21 -16.89 -6.68
CA GLU A 182 -1.17 -17.38 -6.57
C GLU A 182 -2.15 -16.25 -6.21
N ILE A 183 -1.79 -15.39 -5.25
CA ILE A 183 -2.61 -14.24 -4.86
C ILE A 183 -2.69 -13.21 -6.01
N ARG A 184 -1.59 -12.97 -6.72
CA ARG A 184 -1.59 -12.10 -7.92
C ARG A 184 -2.48 -12.65 -9.03
N SER A 185 -2.44 -13.97 -9.29
CA SER A 185 -3.33 -14.62 -10.27
C SER A 185 -4.79 -14.44 -9.87
N PHE A 186 -5.13 -14.75 -8.62
CA PHE A 186 -6.46 -14.53 -8.07
C PHE A 186 -6.94 -13.08 -8.24
N CYS A 187 -6.08 -12.12 -7.95
CA CYS A 187 -6.37 -10.70 -8.11
C CYS A 187 -6.61 -10.33 -9.58
N ASN A 188 -5.73 -10.77 -10.47
CA ASN A 188 -5.81 -10.47 -11.89
C ASN A 188 -7.12 -11.01 -12.53
N GLU A 189 -7.51 -12.23 -12.21
CA GLU A 189 -8.76 -12.84 -12.68
C GLU A 189 -10.02 -12.05 -12.27
N ARG A 190 -9.95 -11.33 -11.14
CA ARG A 190 -11.05 -10.56 -10.56
C ARG A 190 -10.92 -9.05 -10.73
N LYS A 191 -9.91 -8.60 -11.48
CA LYS A 191 -9.60 -7.17 -11.69
C LYS A 191 -9.31 -6.43 -10.38
N ILE A 192 -8.74 -7.13 -9.40
CA ILE A 192 -8.25 -6.57 -8.14
C ILE A 192 -6.80 -6.14 -8.37
N ILE A 193 -6.41 -4.97 -7.88
CA ILE A 193 -5.03 -4.50 -7.97
C ILE A 193 -4.24 -5.02 -6.79
N TYR A 194 -3.21 -5.82 -7.07
CA TYR A 194 -2.27 -6.28 -6.07
C TYR A 194 -1.22 -5.19 -5.78
N GLN A 195 -1.10 -4.77 -4.53
CA GLN A 195 -0.10 -3.81 -4.05
C GLN A 195 0.99 -4.57 -3.29
N GLY A 196 2.22 -4.55 -3.81
CA GLY A 196 3.37 -5.19 -3.17
C GLY A 196 4.16 -4.22 -2.31
N PHE A 197 4.33 -4.51 -1.01
CA PHE A 197 5.22 -3.73 -0.15
C PHE A 197 6.43 -4.53 0.34
N SER A 198 7.44 -3.83 0.89
CA SER A 198 8.75 -4.38 1.29
C SER A 198 9.50 -5.07 0.15
N LEU A 199 9.25 -4.68 -1.10
CA LEU A 199 9.83 -5.29 -2.29
C LEU A 199 11.37 -5.33 -2.28
N LEU A 200 12.03 -4.37 -1.64
CA LEU A 200 13.48 -4.33 -1.49
C LEU A 200 13.94 -4.92 -0.15
N THR A 201 13.32 -4.47 0.96
CA THR A 201 13.77 -4.81 2.31
C THR A 201 13.49 -6.26 2.71
N ALA A 202 12.49 -6.90 2.10
CA ALA A 202 12.19 -8.31 2.31
C ALA A 202 12.91 -9.24 1.30
N ASN A 203 13.64 -8.66 0.33
CA ASN A 203 14.25 -9.39 -0.80
C ASN A 203 15.68 -8.88 -1.07
N VAL A 204 16.47 -8.71 -0.02
CA VAL A 204 17.85 -8.19 -0.12
C VAL A 204 18.72 -9.12 -0.98
N GLU A 205 18.49 -10.43 -0.90
CA GLU A 205 19.16 -11.44 -1.72
C GLU A 205 18.92 -11.24 -3.21
N VAL A 206 17.72 -10.79 -3.61
CA VAL A 206 17.40 -10.50 -5.01
C VAL A 206 18.21 -9.30 -5.53
N LEU A 207 18.35 -8.25 -4.70
CA LEU A 207 19.12 -7.05 -5.09
C LEU A 207 20.60 -7.38 -5.38
N HIS A 208 21.15 -8.40 -4.73
CA HIS A 208 22.52 -8.83 -4.88
C HIS A 208 22.69 -10.04 -5.82
N HIS A 209 21.58 -10.55 -6.36
CA HIS A 209 21.63 -11.72 -7.24
C HIS A 209 22.39 -11.39 -8.54
N PRO A 210 23.35 -12.26 -9.00
CA PRO A 210 24.19 -11.98 -10.17
C PRO A 210 23.41 -11.60 -11.43
N ARG A 211 22.27 -12.23 -11.68
CA ARG A 211 21.43 -11.92 -12.85
C ARG A 211 20.78 -10.54 -12.76
N VAL A 212 20.38 -10.10 -11.55
CA VAL A 212 19.78 -8.78 -11.34
C VAL A 212 20.85 -7.69 -11.44
N THR A 213 22.03 -7.91 -10.86
CA THR A 213 23.15 -6.96 -10.94
C THR A 213 23.71 -6.84 -12.36
N ALA A 214 23.80 -7.94 -13.11
CA ALA A 214 24.19 -7.91 -14.53
C ALA A 214 23.18 -7.11 -15.36
N LEU A 215 21.89 -7.40 -15.21
CA LEU A 215 20.82 -6.68 -15.92
C LEU A 215 20.81 -5.18 -15.56
N ALA A 216 21.03 -4.82 -14.29
CA ALA A 216 21.13 -3.44 -13.86
C ALA A 216 22.33 -2.71 -14.51
N THR A 217 23.48 -3.40 -14.64
CA THR A 217 24.66 -2.89 -15.32
C THR A 217 24.41 -2.66 -16.80
N ASP A 218 23.82 -3.64 -17.49
CA ASP A 218 23.54 -3.59 -18.93
C ASP A 218 22.57 -2.47 -19.28
N LEU A 219 21.54 -2.28 -18.44
CA LEU A 219 20.53 -1.23 -18.62
C LEU A 219 20.93 0.13 -18.00
N LYS A 220 22.09 0.20 -17.33
CA LYS A 220 22.60 1.41 -16.64
C LYS A 220 21.64 1.98 -15.61
N VAL A 221 21.01 1.10 -14.82
CA VAL A 221 20.07 1.41 -13.76
C VAL A 221 20.49 0.71 -12.44
N THR A 222 19.78 1.00 -11.35
CA THR A 222 20.05 0.33 -10.07
C THR A 222 19.28 -1.00 -9.98
N PRO A 223 19.78 -1.98 -9.16
CA PRO A 223 19.02 -3.20 -8.87
C PRO A 223 17.62 -2.93 -8.31
N ALA A 224 17.45 -1.87 -7.52
CA ALA A 224 16.13 -1.44 -7.02
C ALA A 224 15.17 -1.08 -8.16
N GLN A 225 15.64 -0.36 -9.17
CA GLN A 225 14.84 -0.03 -10.35
C GLN A 225 14.44 -1.29 -11.14
N ILE A 226 15.32 -2.30 -11.22
CA ILE A 226 14.98 -3.60 -11.81
C ILE A 226 13.83 -4.26 -11.04
N VAL A 227 13.89 -4.32 -9.71
CA VAL A 227 12.84 -4.94 -8.88
C VAL A 227 11.51 -4.17 -9.01
N PHE A 228 11.51 -2.85 -9.04
CA PHE A 228 10.28 -2.07 -9.24
C PHE A 228 9.71 -2.22 -10.66
N SER A 229 10.54 -2.27 -11.68
CA SER A 229 10.11 -2.55 -13.05
C SER A 229 9.53 -3.97 -13.18
N PHE A 230 10.21 -4.97 -12.60
CA PHE A 230 9.72 -6.35 -12.52
C PHE A 230 8.34 -6.40 -11.84
N SER A 231 8.20 -5.77 -10.67
CA SER A 231 6.93 -5.82 -9.93
C SER A 231 5.75 -5.31 -10.77
N ARG A 232 5.94 -4.25 -11.54
CA ARG A 232 4.91 -3.75 -12.46
C ARG A 232 4.68 -4.68 -13.65
N ALA A 233 5.74 -5.27 -14.21
CA ALA A 233 5.64 -6.21 -15.33
C ALA A 233 4.82 -7.45 -14.98
N VAL A 234 4.79 -7.85 -13.69
CA VAL A 234 3.95 -8.95 -13.18
C VAL A 234 2.61 -8.47 -12.60
N GLY A 235 2.20 -7.23 -12.89
CA GLY A 235 0.89 -6.68 -12.54
C GLY A 235 0.75 -6.14 -11.11
N MET A 236 1.85 -5.88 -10.40
CA MET A 236 1.79 -5.26 -9.08
C MET A 236 1.78 -3.72 -9.18
N LEU A 237 1.11 -3.08 -8.25
CA LEU A 237 1.31 -1.69 -7.88
C LEU A 237 2.34 -1.65 -6.74
N PRO A 238 3.60 -1.25 -7.00
CA PRO A 238 4.65 -1.27 -5.98
C PRO A 238 4.51 -0.15 -4.95
N LEU A 239 4.89 -0.45 -3.69
CA LEU A 239 5.11 0.52 -2.64
C LEU A 239 6.61 0.69 -2.38
N THR A 240 7.07 1.94 -2.35
CA THR A 240 8.38 2.31 -1.83
C THR A 240 8.25 3.11 -0.54
N GLY A 241 9.25 3.02 0.34
CA GLY A 241 9.29 3.75 1.61
C GLY A 241 10.62 4.44 1.85
N THR A 242 11.36 4.76 0.80
CA THR A 242 12.68 5.41 0.94
C THR A 242 12.60 6.77 1.60
N SER A 243 13.67 7.16 2.28
CA SER A 243 13.86 8.51 2.85
C SER A 243 14.90 9.35 2.09
N SER A 244 15.46 8.81 1.01
CA SER A 244 16.45 9.48 0.16
C SER A 244 15.78 10.10 -1.07
N ALA A 245 16.00 11.40 -1.30
CA ALA A 245 15.53 12.09 -2.50
C ALA A 245 16.05 11.43 -3.79
N GLU A 246 17.30 10.98 -3.78
CA GLU A 246 17.89 10.29 -4.94
C GLU A 246 17.18 8.95 -5.21
N HIS A 247 16.93 8.14 -4.16
CA HIS A 247 16.18 6.89 -4.33
C HIS A 247 14.73 7.16 -4.76
N MET A 248 14.07 8.22 -4.25
CA MET A 248 12.73 8.61 -4.70
C MET A 248 12.70 8.88 -6.21
N LYS A 249 13.72 9.60 -6.72
CA LYS A 249 13.86 9.88 -8.14
C LYS A 249 14.08 8.60 -8.95
N GLN A 250 14.96 7.71 -8.49
CA GLN A 250 15.24 6.41 -9.13
C GLN A 250 14.00 5.51 -9.14
N ASP A 251 13.26 5.43 -8.02
CA ASP A 251 12.04 4.63 -7.91
C ASP A 251 10.97 5.12 -8.89
N LEU A 252 10.79 6.44 -9.00
CA LEU A 252 9.89 7.04 -9.98
C LEU A 252 10.36 6.79 -11.43
N ALA A 253 11.66 6.91 -11.71
CA ALA A 253 12.21 6.66 -13.05
C ALA A 253 12.08 5.19 -13.48
N SER A 254 11.93 4.26 -12.54
CA SER A 254 11.67 2.84 -12.87
C SER A 254 10.38 2.65 -13.69
N ARG A 255 9.47 3.63 -13.72
CA ARG A 255 8.23 3.58 -14.51
C ARG A 255 8.48 3.47 -16.01
N ASP A 256 9.55 4.08 -16.47
CA ASP A 256 9.91 4.12 -17.88
C ASP A 256 10.79 2.94 -18.31
N LEU A 257 11.21 2.11 -17.34
CA LEU A 257 12.01 0.94 -17.56
C LEU A 257 11.13 -0.26 -17.93
N VAL A 258 11.31 -0.78 -19.13
CA VAL A 258 10.60 -1.97 -19.62
C VAL A 258 11.57 -3.15 -19.66
N LEU A 259 11.28 -4.19 -18.88
CA LEU A 259 12.04 -5.45 -18.91
C LEU A 259 11.52 -6.36 -20.02
N SER A 260 12.41 -7.12 -20.64
CA SER A 260 12.00 -8.16 -21.58
C SER A 260 11.25 -9.28 -20.84
N PRO A 261 10.34 -9.99 -21.53
CA PRO A 261 9.65 -11.15 -20.95
C PRO A 261 10.60 -12.21 -20.37
N GLU A 262 11.76 -12.37 -20.98
CA GLU A 262 12.79 -13.29 -20.50
C GLU A 262 13.39 -12.81 -19.18
N SER A 263 13.71 -11.51 -19.07
CA SER A 263 14.21 -10.92 -17.82
C SER A 263 13.20 -11.05 -16.69
N VAL A 264 11.91 -10.84 -16.99
CA VAL A 264 10.82 -11.00 -16.00
C VAL A 264 10.78 -12.44 -15.47
N LYS A 265 10.80 -13.45 -16.36
CA LYS A 265 10.83 -14.87 -15.98
C LYS A 265 12.05 -15.22 -15.12
N VAL A 266 13.22 -14.69 -15.49
CA VAL A 266 14.45 -14.91 -14.75
C VAL A 266 14.36 -14.37 -13.32
N ILE A 267 13.81 -13.17 -13.14
CA ILE A 267 13.65 -12.56 -11.80
C ILE A 267 12.60 -13.30 -10.99
N GLU A 268 11.49 -13.69 -11.62
CA GLU A 268 10.41 -14.42 -10.94
C GLU A 268 10.88 -15.78 -10.42
N ALA A 269 11.82 -16.42 -11.13
CA ALA A 269 12.41 -17.73 -10.77
C ALA A 269 13.60 -17.66 -9.78
N ILE A 270 14.05 -16.48 -9.35
CA ILE A 270 15.24 -16.36 -8.47
C ILE A 270 15.05 -17.09 -7.13
N ALA A 271 13.85 -17.28 -6.68
CA ALA A 271 13.54 -17.87 -5.38
C ALA A 271 12.99 -19.32 -5.46
N GLU A 272 12.89 -19.84 -6.66
CA GLU A 272 12.58 -21.26 -6.92
C GLU A 272 13.89 -22.06 -6.96
#